data_75797207f92cb96810b17e1ae7ead2d0
#
_entry.id   75797207f92cb96810b17e1ae7ead2d0
#
_cell.length_a   1.000
_cell.length_b   1.000
_cell.length_c   1.000
_cell.angle_alpha   90.00
_cell.angle_beta   90.00
_cell.angle_gamma   90.00
#
_symmetry.space_group_name_H-M   'P 1'
#
loop_
_entity.id
_entity.type
_entity.pdbx_description
1 polymer ?
#
loop_
_entity_poly.entity_id
_entity_poly.type
_entity_poly.pdbx_seq_one_letter_code
_entity_poly.pdbx_strand_id
1 'polypeptide(L)'
;MIEQTARAMIQAHFEASGVGAAGGAPGDDIARASEIYADDAVVEWPQGGERVRGKANIVAFRSSYPARQEFEVHRITGCHDLWVNEYTIRYDNEPVMAVGIMEFRDGKVIRERIYFGEPWEPPDWRARWVERFDPREPG
;
A
#
# COMPACT_ATOMS: atom_id res chain seq x y z
N MET A 1 9.49 -4.94 -17.67
CA MET A 1 9.19 -5.97 -16.66
C MET A 1 8.00 -6.81 -17.13
N ILE A 2 8.05 -8.10 -16.90
CA ILE A 2 6.93 -9.00 -17.19
C ILE A 2 5.84 -8.78 -16.14
N GLU A 3 4.60 -8.64 -16.57
CA GLU A 3 3.45 -8.34 -15.71
C GLU A 3 3.28 -9.32 -14.54
N GLN A 4 3.43 -10.62 -14.81
CA GLN A 4 3.33 -11.64 -13.77
C GLN A 4 4.40 -11.49 -12.70
N THR A 5 5.61 -11.08 -13.08
CA THR A 5 6.70 -10.85 -12.13
C THR A 5 6.43 -9.65 -11.25
N ALA A 6 5.97 -8.54 -11.84
CA ALA A 6 5.61 -7.35 -11.08
C ALA A 6 4.49 -7.66 -10.09
N ARG A 7 3.45 -8.35 -10.53
CA ARG A 7 2.32 -8.74 -9.68
C ARG A 7 2.78 -9.59 -8.51
N ALA A 8 3.63 -10.59 -8.77
CA ALA A 8 4.15 -11.48 -7.71
C ALA A 8 5.00 -10.71 -6.70
N MET A 9 5.83 -9.78 -7.16
CA MET A 9 6.64 -8.93 -6.29
C MET A 9 5.78 -8.05 -5.39
N ILE A 10 4.73 -7.47 -5.96
CA ILE A 10 3.79 -6.62 -5.20
C ILE A 10 3.03 -7.44 -4.17
N GLN A 11 2.55 -8.62 -4.54
CA GLN A 11 1.87 -9.52 -3.62
C GLN A 11 2.78 -9.90 -2.45
N ALA A 12 4.02 -10.27 -2.73
CA ALA A 12 4.99 -10.61 -1.69
C ALA A 12 5.30 -9.42 -0.78
N HIS A 13 5.37 -8.22 -1.34
CA HIS A 13 5.56 -6.99 -0.59
C HIS A 13 4.44 -6.79 0.44
N PHE A 14 3.17 -6.90 0.02
CA PHE A 14 2.05 -6.70 0.92
C PHE A 14 1.94 -7.83 1.97
N GLU A 15 2.22 -9.07 1.59
CA GLU A 15 2.25 -10.18 2.53
C GLU A 15 3.28 -9.95 3.64
N ALA A 16 4.45 -9.43 3.28
CA ALA A 16 5.52 -9.14 4.24
C ALA A 16 5.24 -7.87 5.07
N SER A 17 4.43 -6.94 4.54
CA SER A 17 4.21 -5.61 5.16
C SER A 17 3.31 -5.64 6.40
N GLY A 18 2.64 -6.74 6.70
CA GLY A 18 1.82 -6.77 7.91
C GLY A 18 0.71 -7.79 7.94
N VAL A 19 0.30 -8.32 6.79
CA VAL A 19 -0.84 -9.24 6.73
C VAL A 19 -0.58 -10.51 7.53
N GLY A 20 0.64 -10.99 7.53
CA GLY A 20 1.04 -12.18 8.26
C GLY A 20 1.49 -11.92 9.69
N ALA A 21 1.50 -10.68 10.12
CA ALA A 21 2.06 -10.28 11.40
C ALA A 21 1.12 -10.53 12.59
N ALA A 22 0.07 -11.34 12.44
CA ALA A 22 -0.73 -11.79 13.56
C ALA A 22 0.16 -12.63 14.49
N GLY A 23 0.88 -11.97 15.40
CA GLY A 23 1.78 -12.60 16.33
C GLY A 23 3.27 -12.36 16.08
N GLY A 24 3.65 -11.70 14.99
CA GLY A 24 5.04 -11.28 14.77
C GLY A 24 5.31 -9.89 15.36
N ALA A 25 6.53 -9.65 15.80
CA ALA A 25 6.92 -8.31 16.22
C ALA A 25 6.88 -7.37 15.02
N PRO A 26 6.42 -6.11 15.19
CA PRO A 26 6.52 -5.11 14.13
C PRO A 26 7.97 -5.00 13.66
N GLY A 27 8.19 -5.16 12.37
CA GLY A 27 9.52 -5.05 11.80
C GLY A 27 10.20 -6.34 11.41
N ASP A 28 9.71 -7.51 11.84
CA ASP A 28 10.33 -8.79 11.48
C ASP A 28 10.38 -8.98 9.97
N ASP A 29 9.32 -8.49 9.26
CA ASP A 29 9.20 -8.63 7.83
C ASP A 29 9.46 -7.33 7.04
N ILE A 30 9.82 -6.24 7.72
CA ILE A 30 10.03 -4.95 7.04
C ILE A 30 11.20 -5.03 6.06
N ALA A 31 12.28 -5.70 6.42
CA ALA A 31 13.41 -5.88 5.51
C ALA A 31 12.97 -6.64 4.24
N ARG A 32 12.20 -7.71 4.40
CA ARG A 32 11.69 -8.50 3.26
C ARG A 32 10.69 -7.69 2.43
N ALA A 33 9.78 -6.98 3.09
CA ALA A 33 8.82 -6.10 2.40
C ALA A 33 9.53 -5.01 1.60
N SER A 34 10.68 -4.56 2.04
CA SER A 34 11.43 -3.48 1.41
C SER A 34 12.34 -3.95 0.28
N GLU A 35 12.46 -5.24 0.03
CA GLU A 35 13.25 -5.78 -1.08
C GLU A 35 12.74 -5.32 -2.44
N ILE A 36 11.46 -4.95 -2.55
CA ILE A 36 10.87 -4.45 -3.79
C ILE A 36 11.48 -3.11 -4.23
N TYR A 37 12.04 -2.33 -3.29
CA TYR A 37 12.53 -0.97 -3.57
C TYR A 37 13.96 -0.96 -4.09
N ALA A 38 14.21 -0.08 -5.08
CA ALA A 38 15.56 0.29 -5.45
C ALA A 38 16.23 1.07 -4.30
N ASP A 39 17.55 1.07 -4.27
CA ASP A 39 18.30 1.77 -3.20
C ASP A 39 17.98 3.27 -3.14
N ASP A 40 17.70 3.89 -4.29
CA ASP A 40 17.36 5.30 -4.41
C ASP A 40 15.85 5.56 -4.52
N ALA A 41 15.02 4.58 -4.16
CA ALA A 41 13.57 4.70 -4.23
C ALA A 41 13.03 5.85 -3.38
N VAL A 42 11.88 6.38 -3.81
CA VAL A 42 11.19 7.46 -3.10
C VAL A 42 9.75 7.01 -2.84
N VAL A 43 9.30 7.16 -1.61
CA VAL A 43 7.90 6.99 -1.24
C VAL A 43 7.33 8.36 -0.93
N GLU A 44 6.18 8.68 -1.52
CA GLU A 44 5.56 10.00 -1.43
C GLU A 44 4.12 9.91 -0.95
N TRP A 45 3.74 10.86 -0.09
CA TRP A 45 2.35 11.07 0.33
C TRP A 45 1.93 12.47 -0.10
N PRO A 46 1.38 12.63 -1.32
CA PRO A 46 1.04 13.96 -1.84
C PRO A 46 0.05 14.74 -0.98
N GLN A 47 -0.86 14.05 -0.29
CA GLN A 47 -1.84 14.70 0.59
C GLN A 47 -1.18 15.54 1.70
N GLY A 48 -0.06 15.05 2.24
CA GLY A 48 0.69 15.75 3.27
C GLY A 48 1.89 16.52 2.73
N GLY A 49 2.19 16.38 1.43
CA GLY A 49 3.38 16.99 0.86
C GLY A 49 4.67 16.39 1.38
N GLU A 50 4.65 15.12 1.80
CA GLU A 50 5.77 14.44 2.43
C GLU A 50 6.39 13.39 1.50
N ARG A 51 7.67 13.15 1.70
CA ARG A 51 8.40 12.13 0.94
C ARG A 51 9.53 11.56 1.79
N VAL A 52 9.78 10.27 1.60
CA VAL A 52 10.93 9.56 2.17
C VAL A 52 11.83 9.15 1.03
N ARG A 53 13.11 9.55 1.09
CA ARG A 53 14.10 9.21 0.06
C ARG A 53 15.02 8.12 0.53
N GLY A 54 15.19 7.11 -0.34
CA GLY A 54 16.16 6.05 -0.16
C GLY A 54 15.60 4.86 0.61
N LYS A 55 15.96 3.67 0.16
CA LYS A 55 15.52 2.42 0.76
C LYS A 55 15.84 2.34 2.26
N ALA A 56 17.03 2.79 2.67
CA ALA A 56 17.41 2.77 4.08
C ALA A 56 16.46 3.60 4.94
N ASN A 57 16.07 4.79 4.47
CA ASN A 57 15.12 5.64 5.17
C ASN A 57 13.71 5.07 5.14
N ILE A 58 13.30 4.42 4.05
CA ILE A 58 12.01 3.74 3.96
C ILE A 58 11.93 2.63 5.01
N VAL A 59 12.96 1.81 5.14
CA VAL A 59 13.03 0.75 6.16
C VAL A 59 12.96 1.35 7.56
N ALA A 60 13.75 2.38 7.84
CA ALA A 60 13.79 3.02 9.15
C ALA A 60 12.43 3.64 9.50
N PHE A 61 11.80 4.33 8.56
CA PHE A 61 10.47 4.93 8.73
C PHE A 61 9.44 3.86 9.08
N ARG A 62 9.36 2.80 8.29
CA ARG A 62 8.36 1.76 8.47
C ARG A 62 8.60 0.93 9.72
N SER A 63 9.84 0.72 10.09
CA SER A 63 10.19 0.02 11.33
C SER A 63 9.87 0.82 12.59
N SER A 64 9.73 2.15 12.46
CA SER A 64 9.44 3.06 13.57
C SER A 64 7.95 3.35 13.74
N TYR A 65 7.10 2.80 12.89
CA TYR A 65 5.67 3.12 12.93
C TYR A 65 5.05 2.61 14.25
N PRO A 66 4.36 3.48 15.00
CA PRO A 66 3.95 3.15 16.36
C PRO A 66 2.69 2.29 16.47
N ALA A 67 1.91 2.14 15.39
CA ALA A 67 0.67 1.41 15.40
C ALA A 67 0.82 0.07 14.68
N ARG A 68 -0.02 -0.90 15.06
CA ARG A 68 -0.13 -2.16 14.34
C ARG A 68 -0.83 -1.91 13.02
N GLN A 69 -0.23 -2.40 11.93
CA GLN A 69 -0.78 -2.27 10.59
C GLN A 69 -1.15 -3.64 10.04
N GLU A 70 -2.36 -3.74 9.49
CA GLU A 70 -2.80 -4.90 8.72
C GLU A 70 -3.20 -4.43 7.33
N PHE A 71 -2.77 -5.16 6.31
CA PHE A 71 -3.03 -4.81 4.92
C PHE A 71 -3.99 -5.82 4.31
N GLU A 72 -5.05 -5.32 3.68
CA GLU A 72 -5.98 -6.14 2.91
C GLU A 72 -5.97 -5.61 1.47
N VAL A 73 -5.38 -6.38 0.56
CA VAL A 73 -5.25 -5.96 -0.84
C VAL A 73 -6.52 -6.34 -1.60
N HIS A 74 -7.13 -5.36 -2.27
CA HIS A 74 -8.33 -5.56 -3.06
C HIS A 74 -8.02 -5.79 -4.52
N ARG A 75 -7.08 -5.01 -5.08
CA ARG A 75 -6.76 -5.10 -6.49
C ARG A 75 -5.34 -4.63 -6.76
N ILE A 76 -4.64 -5.39 -7.60
CA ILE A 76 -3.34 -5.03 -8.14
C ILE A 76 -3.51 -4.97 -9.65
N THR A 77 -3.35 -3.79 -10.24
CA THR A 77 -3.58 -3.57 -11.66
C THR A 77 -2.45 -2.74 -12.25
N GLY A 78 -1.98 -3.14 -13.40
CA GLY A 78 -0.95 -2.38 -14.07
C GLY A 78 -0.49 -3.03 -15.36
N CYS A 79 0.43 -2.35 -16.01
CA CYS A 79 1.10 -2.89 -17.17
C CYS A 79 2.47 -2.22 -17.31
N HIS A 80 3.44 -2.95 -17.88
CA HIS A 80 4.82 -2.48 -17.97
C HIS A 80 5.37 -2.06 -16.61
N ASP A 81 5.81 -0.82 -16.46
CA ASP A 81 6.48 -0.35 -15.26
C ASP A 81 5.58 0.46 -14.32
N LEU A 82 4.28 0.57 -14.63
CA LEU A 82 3.33 1.33 -13.83
C LEU A 82 2.25 0.42 -13.25
N TRP A 83 2.13 0.43 -11.91
CA TRP A 83 1.21 -0.44 -11.19
C TRP A 83 0.42 0.34 -10.14
N VAL A 84 -0.87 0.04 -10.06
CA VAL A 84 -1.79 0.65 -9.11
C VAL A 84 -2.31 -0.44 -8.17
N ASN A 85 -2.21 -0.19 -6.88
CA ASN A 85 -2.63 -1.11 -5.83
C ASN A 85 -3.73 -0.47 -5.01
N GLU A 86 -4.86 -1.15 -4.90
CA GLU A 86 -5.98 -0.71 -4.06
C GLU A 86 -6.04 -1.63 -2.84
N TYR A 87 -6.00 -1.04 -1.65
CA TYR A 87 -5.96 -1.82 -0.42
C TYR A 87 -6.57 -1.05 0.75
N THR A 88 -6.86 -1.77 1.82
CA THR A 88 -7.24 -1.18 3.10
C THR A 88 -6.11 -1.45 4.08
N ILE A 89 -5.73 -0.42 4.84
CA ILE A 89 -4.83 -0.58 5.98
C ILE A 89 -5.68 -0.44 7.24
N ARG A 90 -5.53 -1.37 8.18
CA ARG A 90 -6.11 -1.22 9.50
C ARG A 90 -5.02 -0.82 10.47
N TYR A 91 -5.20 0.35 11.07
CA TYR A 91 -4.33 0.87 12.12
C TYR A 91 -5.03 0.58 13.45
N ASP A 92 -4.55 -0.42 14.19
CA ASP A 92 -5.19 -0.86 15.43
C ASP A 92 -6.71 -1.11 15.23
N ASN A 93 -7.06 -1.79 14.14
CA ASN A 93 -8.41 -2.15 13.70
C ASN A 93 -9.22 -1.02 13.06
N GLU A 94 -8.70 0.21 12.97
CA GLU A 94 -9.38 1.31 12.28
C GLU A 94 -9.02 1.28 10.78
N PRO A 95 -10.01 1.12 9.89
CA PRO A 95 -9.73 1.00 8.47
C PRO A 95 -9.47 2.34 7.81
N VAL A 96 -8.46 2.36 6.95
CA VAL A 96 -8.16 3.48 6.05
C VAL A 96 -7.99 2.91 4.66
N MET A 97 -8.66 3.50 3.69
CA MET A 97 -8.55 3.08 2.29
C MET A 97 -7.30 3.71 1.68
N ALA A 98 -6.60 2.95 0.86
CA ALA A 98 -5.37 3.43 0.26
C ALA A 98 -5.29 3.06 -1.22
N VAL A 99 -4.66 3.94 -1.98
CA VAL A 99 -4.25 3.67 -3.35
C VAL A 99 -2.77 3.99 -3.46
N GLY A 100 -1.97 2.99 -3.79
CA GLY A 100 -0.55 3.14 -4.05
C GLY A 100 -0.26 3.01 -5.54
N ILE A 101 0.56 3.91 -6.06
CA ILE A 101 0.99 3.89 -7.45
C ILE A 101 2.49 3.65 -7.46
N MET A 102 2.90 2.51 -8.01
CA MET A 102 4.30 2.10 -8.08
C MET A 102 4.86 2.25 -9.49
N GLU A 103 6.01 2.87 -9.58
CA GLU A 103 6.79 2.94 -10.82
C GLU A 103 8.04 2.07 -10.66
N PHE A 104 8.26 1.17 -11.63
CA PHE A 104 9.41 0.27 -11.64
C PHE A 104 10.48 0.74 -12.63
N ARG A 105 11.73 0.43 -12.31
CA ARG A 105 12.86 0.54 -13.24
C ARG A 105 13.84 -0.58 -12.90
N ASP A 106 14.26 -1.31 -13.93
CA ASP A 106 15.21 -2.42 -13.77
C ASP A 106 14.77 -3.45 -12.71
N GLY A 107 13.48 -3.74 -12.68
CA GLY A 107 12.92 -4.75 -11.79
C GLY A 107 12.71 -4.31 -10.33
N LYS A 108 12.87 -3.03 -10.01
CA LYS A 108 12.67 -2.50 -8.67
C LYS A 108 11.80 -1.25 -8.70
N VAL A 109 11.07 -1.01 -7.62
CA VAL A 109 10.28 0.22 -7.46
C VAL A 109 11.22 1.39 -7.21
N ILE A 110 11.10 2.41 -8.05
CA ILE A 110 11.86 3.67 -7.91
C ILE A 110 11.02 4.77 -7.29
N ARG A 111 9.70 4.66 -7.40
CA ARG A 111 8.77 5.63 -6.81
C ARG A 111 7.48 4.92 -6.44
N GLU A 112 6.98 5.27 -5.28
CA GLU A 112 5.64 4.87 -4.84
C GLU A 112 4.93 6.11 -4.31
N ARG A 113 3.74 6.39 -4.82
CA ARG A 113 2.88 7.47 -4.34
C ARG A 113 1.65 6.86 -3.69
N ILE A 114 1.36 7.26 -2.46
CA ILE A 114 0.27 6.67 -1.69
C ILE A 114 -0.73 7.76 -1.32
N TYR A 115 -2.00 7.49 -1.59
CA TYR A 115 -3.12 8.33 -1.21
C TYR A 115 -4.00 7.56 -0.22
N PHE A 116 -4.48 8.25 0.79
CA PHE A 116 -5.34 7.67 1.82
C PHE A 116 -6.71 8.34 1.81
N GLY A 117 -7.74 7.55 2.16
CA GLY A 117 -9.08 8.06 2.35
C GLY A 117 -9.75 7.36 3.53
N GLU A 118 -10.26 8.14 4.48
CA GLU A 118 -11.05 7.56 5.55
C GLU A 118 -12.46 7.25 5.06
N PRO A 119 -13.09 6.16 5.53
CA PRO A 119 -14.49 5.89 5.25
C PRO A 119 -15.38 7.04 5.75
N TRP A 120 -16.46 7.30 5.04
CA TRP A 120 -17.42 8.33 5.47
C TRP A 120 -18.84 7.77 5.41
N GLU A 121 -19.75 8.43 6.15
CA GLU A 121 -21.17 8.17 6.05
C GLU A 121 -21.70 8.92 4.82
N PRO A 122 -22.36 8.21 3.87
CA PRO A 122 -22.91 8.87 2.69
C PRO A 122 -23.93 9.95 3.07
N PRO A 123 -23.85 11.14 2.48
CA PRO A 123 -24.81 12.19 2.78
C PRO A 123 -26.19 11.89 2.21
N ASP A 124 -27.24 12.31 2.95
CA ASP A 124 -28.64 12.00 2.60
C ASP A 124 -29.10 12.60 1.28
N TRP A 125 -28.55 13.74 0.86
CA TRP A 125 -29.01 14.44 -0.33
C TRP A 125 -28.90 13.64 -1.62
N ARG A 126 -27.99 12.65 -1.67
CA ARG A 126 -27.77 11.83 -2.86
C ARG A 126 -28.28 10.39 -2.74
N ALA A 127 -28.92 10.07 -1.61
CA ALA A 127 -29.32 8.69 -1.29
C ALA A 127 -30.20 8.03 -2.35
N ARG A 128 -31.06 8.79 -3.02
CA ARG A 128 -31.99 8.27 -4.04
C ARG A 128 -31.28 7.77 -5.31
N TRP A 129 -30.04 8.17 -5.56
CA TRP A 129 -29.27 7.75 -6.74
C TRP A 129 -28.14 6.79 -6.40
N VAL A 130 -27.88 6.55 -5.12
CA VAL A 130 -26.71 5.81 -4.63
C VAL A 130 -27.18 4.51 -3.98
N GLU A 131 -26.50 3.41 -4.30
CA GLU A 131 -26.67 2.19 -3.53
C GLU A 131 -25.41 1.92 -2.71
N ARG A 132 -25.58 1.29 -1.55
CA ARG A 132 -24.47 0.93 -0.66
C ARG A 132 -23.85 -0.39 -1.16
N PHE A 133 -22.54 -0.49 -1.03
CA PHE A 133 -21.82 -1.73 -1.35
C PHE A 133 -20.66 -1.92 -0.38
N ASP A 134 -20.17 -3.14 -0.28
CA ASP A 134 -18.97 -3.44 0.48
C ASP A 134 -17.76 -3.27 -0.45
N PRO A 135 -16.87 -2.30 -0.20
CA PRO A 135 -15.72 -2.04 -1.07
C PRO A 135 -14.72 -3.19 -1.13
N ARG A 136 -14.82 -4.18 -0.22
CA ARG A 136 -13.98 -5.37 -0.24
C ARG A 136 -14.45 -6.39 -1.27
N GLU A 137 -15.69 -6.28 -1.75
CA GLU A 137 -16.21 -7.15 -2.78
C GLU A 137 -15.65 -6.74 -4.14
N PRO A 138 -15.18 -7.71 -4.98
CA PRO A 138 -14.79 -7.40 -6.34
C PRO A 138 -16.01 -6.92 -7.11
N GLY A 139 -15.89 -5.75 -7.70
CA GLY A 139 -16.95 -5.06 -8.42
C GLY A 139 -17.41 -5.75 -9.68
#